data_add68082d6109e2cfd40eabe0b737585
#
_entry.id   add68082d6109e2cfd40eabe0b737585
#
_cell.length_a   1.000
_cell.length_b   1.000
_cell.length_c   1.000
_cell.angle_alpha   90.00
_cell.angle_beta   90.00
_cell.angle_gamma   90.00
#
_symmetry.space_group_name_H-M   'P 1'
#
loop_
_entity.id
_entity.type
_entity.pdbx_description
1 polymer ?
#
loop_
_entity_poly.entity_id
_entity_poly.type
_entity_poly.pdbx_seq_one_letter_code
_entity_poly.pdbx_strand_id
1 'polypeptide(L)'
;AADSEPGGYNVVRHAGVTMSLYQFAAGGDLSVLPAADRGMDYMVEHLYRHDGWAAFQNPDDDGVQLGASALMLAGLRQRRIATGDPSFDTLSRQLARGLVALQLEDGAFLNRWDARTGAPVPGERSKYATGEAFWSLTLMHRFFPGEGWDGYALKTADYLALERDDYEDQKFPPWADQWAAYGLGEMANWPLEDHHIVYARSLAERFGFLIRVESQRRDNWFSKALHGRQARAAGMGTWVEGLTSLHHLAATDPRMADMERKLAERID
;
A
#
# COMPACT_ATOMS: atom_id res chain seq x y z
N ALA A 1 -7.79 22.91 24.41
CA ALA A 1 -7.29 22.29 23.21
C ALA A 1 -7.19 23.38 22.17
N ALA A 2 -5.97 23.75 21.75
CA ALA A 2 -5.80 24.61 20.60
C ALA A 2 -6.25 23.82 19.38
N ASP A 3 -7.30 24.29 18.71
CA ASP A 3 -7.62 23.88 17.37
C ASP A 3 -6.39 24.20 16.50
N SER A 4 -5.61 23.15 16.20
CA SER A 4 -4.64 23.28 15.11
C SER A 4 -5.47 23.55 13.86
N GLU A 5 -5.13 24.60 13.12
CA GLU A 5 -5.70 24.83 11.79
C GLU A 5 -5.71 23.50 11.03
N PRO A 6 -6.82 23.16 10.33
CA PRO A 6 -6.86 21.95 9.54
C PRO A 6 -5.68 22.02 8.58
N GLY A 7 -4.75 21.08 8.71
CA GLY A 7 -3.64 20.95 7.75
C GLY A 7 -4.23 20.94 6.35
N GLY A 8 -3.59 21.60 5.39
CA GLY A 8 -4.04 21.72 4.02
C GLY A 8 -4.48 20.38 3.40
N TYR A 9 -5.17 20.41 2.29
CA TYR A 9 -5.62 19.21 1.59
C TYR A 9 -4.45 18.23 1.33
N ASN A 10 -4.70 16.94 1.56
CA ASN A 10 -3.69 15.90 1.39
C ASN A 10 -4.22 14.79 0.47
N VAL A 11 -3.69 14.73 -0.74
CA VAL A 11 -4.10 13.80 -1.81
C VAL A 11 -3.95 12.32 -1.41
N VAL A 12 -2.89 11.98 -0.67
CA VAL A 12 -2.64 10.60 -0.22
C VAL A 12 -3.70 10.17 0.80
N ARG A 13 -4.04 11.05 1.75
CA ARG A 13 -5.11 10.77 2.71
C ARG A 13 -6.47 10.66 2.04
N HIS A 14 -6.76 11.53 1.07
CA HIS A 14 -8.00 11.45 0.30
C HIS A 14 -8.13 10.09 -0.40
N ALA A 15 -7.10 9.73 -1.17
CA ALA A 15 -7.06 8.45 -1.87
C ALA A 15 -7.15 7.26 -0.90
N GLY A 16 -6.42 7.30 0.23
CA GLY A 16 -6.44 6.25 1.24
C GLY A 16 -7.81 6.07 1.90
N VAL A 17 -8.49 7.17 2.28
CA VAL A 17 -9.84 7.09 2.85
C VAL A 17 -10.83 6.55 1.83
N THR A 18 -10.79 7.03 0.58
CA THR A 18 -11.66 6.54 -0.49
C THR A 18 -11.44 5.05 -0.75
N MET A 19 -10.19 4.61 -0.82
CA MET A 19 -9.82 3.21 -0.97
C MET A 19 -10.35 2.36 0.20
N SER A 20 -10.19 2.81 1.45
CA SER A 20 -10.69 2.11 2.63
C SER A 20 -12.22 1.97 2.63
N LEU A 21 -12.95 3.00 2.20
CA LEU A 21 -14.41 2.90 2.04
C LEU A 21 -14.79 1.82 1.01
N TYR A 22 -14.07 1.72 -0.11
CA TYR A 22 -14.30 0.64 -1.05
C TYR A 22 -13.92 -0.75 -0.51
N GLN A 23 -12.91 -0.85 0.36
CA GLN A 23 -12.63 -2.11 1.07
C GLN A 23 -13.78 -2.52 1.98
N PHE A 24 -14.39 -1.59 2.73
CA PHE A 24 -15.60 -1.86 3.50
C PHE A 24 -16.74 -2.33 2.62
N ALA A 25 -16.95 -1.68 1.47
CA ALA A 25 -17.96 -2.11 0.50
C ALA A 25 -17.69 -3.51 -0.04
N ALA A 26 -16.43 -3.83 -0.37
CA ALA A 26 -15.99 -5.14 -0.81
C ALA A 26 -16.17 -6.22 0.27
N GLY A 27 -16.08 -5.84 1.54
CA GLY A 27 -16.39 -6.67 2.70
C GLY A 27 -17.92 -6.85 2.98
N GLY A 28 -18.78 -6.22 2.17
CA GLY A 28 -20.24 -6.39 2.22
C GLY A 28 -21.03 -5.16 2.72
N ASP A 29 -20.38 -4.12 3.23
CA ASP A 29 -21.08 -2.88 3.64
C ASP A 29 -21.23 -1.92 2.46
N LEU A 30 -22.22 -2.17 1.61
CA LEU A 30 -22.52 -1.33 0.45
C LEU A 30 -23.05 0.08 0.82
N SER A 31 -23.40 0.34 2.06
CA SER A 31 -23.91 1.65 2.50
C SER A 31 -22.89 2.76 2.36
N VAL A 32 -21.60 2.43 2.33
CA VAL A 32 -20.48 3.40 2.19
C VAL A 32 -20.17 3.76 0.73
N LEU A 33 -20.69 3.01 -0.26
CA LEU A 33 -20.42 3.25 -1.68
C LEU A 33 -20.67 4.69 -2.14
N PRO A 34 -21.81 5.35 -1.78
CA PRO A 34 -22.04 6.71 -2.23
C PRO A 34 -21.00 7.72 -1.73
N ALA A 35 -20.41 7.47 -0.57
CA ALA A 35 -19.32 8.30 -0.04
C ALA A 35 -18.00 8.02 -0.74
N ALA A 36 -17.69 6.74 -0.99
CA ALA A 36 -16.52 6.31 -1.74
C ALA A 36 -16.55 6.84 -3.20
N ASP A 37 -17.70 6.71 -3.87
CA ASP A 37 -17.86 7.19 -5.25
C ASP A 37 -17.66 8.71 -5.34
N ARG A 38 -18.19 9.52 -4.42
CA ARG A 38 -17.91 10.98 -4.39
C ARG A 38 -16.41 11.28 -4.21
N GLY A 39 -15.70 10.51 -3.37
CA GLY A 39 -14.25 10.66 -3.24
C GLY A 39 -13.51 10.29 -4.52
N MET A 40 -13.98 9.26 -5.22
CA MET A 40 -13.41 8.83 -6.50
C MET A 40 -13.69 9.85 -7.62
N ASP A 41 -14.91 10.37 -7.70
CA ASP A 41 -15.29 11.39 -8.69
C ASP A 41 -14.38 12.61 -8.58
N TYR A 42 -14.13 13.07 -7.36
CA TYR A 42 -13.19 14.17 -7.13
C TYR A 42 -11.78 13.84 -7.67
N MET A 43 -11.27 12.62 -7.43
CA MET A 43 -9.95 12.22 -7.95
C MET A 43 -9.95 12.13 -9.48
N VAL A 44 -11.05 11.69 -10.09
CA VAL A 44 -11.21 11.62 -11.54
C VAL A 44 -11.23 13.01 -12.18
N GLU A 45 -11.81 14.00 -11.53
CA GLU A 45 -11.80 15.41 -11.95
C GLU A 45 -10.40 16.04 -11.93
N HIS A 46 -9.49 15.51 -11.09
CA HIS A 46 -8.13 16.03 -10.95
C HIS A 46 -7.07 15.07 -11.51
N LEU A 47 -7.37 14.41 -12.62
CA LEU A 47 -6.42 13.54 -13.29
C LEU A 47 -5.44 14.33 -14.17
N TYR A 48 -4.15 14.14 -13.89
CA TYR A 48 -3.10 14.41 -14.86
C TYR A 48 -3.05 13.29 -15.91
N ARG A 49 -2.90 13.65 -17.17
CA ARG A 49 -2.80 12.70 -18.29
C ARG A 49 -1.59 13.03 -19.14
N HIS A 50 -0.81 11.99 -19.45
CA HIS A 50 0.42 12.12 -20.23
C HIS A 50 0.69 10.81 -21.00
N ASP A 51 0.93 10.88 -22.30
CA ASP A 51 1.35 9.75 -23.15
C ASP A 51 0.61 8.41 -22.89
N GLY A 52 -0.72 8.46 -22.79
CA GLY A 52 -1.56 7.27 -22.62
C GLY A 52 -1.62 6.70 -21.20
N TRP A 53 -1.04 7.38 -20.21
CA TRP A 53 -1.21 7.08 -18.79
C TRP A 53 -1.90 8.22 -18.04
N ALA A 54 -2.32 7.95 -16.82
CA ALA A 54 -2.96 8.92 -15.95
C ALA A 54 -2.43 8.80 -14.52
N ALA A 55 -2.59 9.86 -13.74
CA ALA A 55 -2.27 9.88 -12.33
C ALA A 55 -3.11 10.92 -11.59
N PHE A 56 -3.28 10.76 -10.28
CA PHE A 56 -3.99 11.73 -9.46
C PHE A 56 -3.07 12.91 -9.16
N GLN A 57 -3.43 14.08 -9.67
CA GLN A 57 -2.70 15.33 -9.46
C GLN A 57 -3.16 16.01 -8.18
N ASN A 58 -2.21 16.59 -7.44
CA ASN A 58 -2.56 17.47 -6.34
C ASN A 58 -3.16 18.78 -6.90
N PRO A 59 -4.39 19.17 -6.53
CA PRO A 59 -4.99 20.41 -7.03
C PRO A 59 -4.29 21.67 -6.52
N ASP A 60 -3.50 21.58 -5.45
CA ASP A 60 -2.80 22.72 -4.83
C ASP A 60 -1.39 22.94 -5.42
N ASP A 61 -0.88 22.00 -6.20
CA ASP A 61 0.43 22.11 -6.87
C ASP A 61 0.48 21.31 -8.18
N ASP A 62 1.57 21.49 -8.95
CA ASP A 62 1.79 20.77 -10.20
C ASP A 62 2.37 19.34 -10.00
N GLY A 63 2.26 18.80 -8.80
CA GLY A 63 2.84 17.50 -8.45
C GLY A 63 1.85 16.36 -8.59
N VAL A 64 2.33 15.26 -9.16
CA VAL A 64 1.69 13.96 -9.07
C VAL A 64 2.46 13.11 -8.07
N GLN A 65 1.77 12.60 -7.06
CA GLN A 65 2.39 11.76 -6.04
C GLN A 65 2.11 10.28 -6.33
N LEU A 66 3.15 9.46 -6.31
CA LEU A 66 3.06 8.02 -6.53
C LEU A 66 2.02 7.36 -5.63
N GLY A 67 2.12 7.58 -4.30
CA GLY A 67 1.23 6.96 -3.33
C GLY A 67 -0.23 7.33 -3.51
N ALA A 68 -0.54 8.59 -3.85
CA ALA A 68 -1.92 9.00 -4.11
C ALA A 68 -2.51 8.28 -5.33
N SER A 69 -1.73 8.16 -6.41
CA SER A 69 -2.14 7.44 -7.63
C SER A 69 -2.27 5.93 -7.41
N ALA A 70 -1.37 5.35 -6.61
CA ALA A 70 -1.42 3.94 -6.24
C ALA A 70 -2.67 3.63 -5.41
N LEU A 71 -2.97 4.42 -4.38
CA LEU A 71 -4.16 4.22 -3.56
C LEU A 71 -5.47 4.49 -4.34
N MET A 72 -5.47 5.44 -5.27
CA MET A 72 -6.60 5.61 -6.21
C MET A 72 -6.81 4.35 -7.04
N LEU A 73 -5.74 3.78 -7.61
CA LEU A 73 -5.82 2.52 -8.38
C LEU A 73 -6.31 1.36 -7.52
N ALA A 74 -5.77 1.18 -6.31
CA ALA A 74 -6.24 0.17 -5.38
C ALA A 74 -7.72 0.35 -5.05
N GLY A 75 -8.17 1.59 -4.81
CA GLY A 75 -9.58 1.92 -4.59
C GLY A 75 -10.47 1.48 -5.74
N LEU A 76 -10.08 1.75 -6.99
CA LEU A 76 -10.82 1.28 -8.19
C LEU A 76 -10.89 -0.24 -8.27
N ARG A 77 -9.84 -0.97 -7.85
CA ARG A 77 -9.87 -2.44 -7.79
C ARG A 77 -10.80 -2.94 -6.69
N GLN A 78 -10.80 -2.31 -5.52
CA GLN A 78 -11.76 -2.62 -4.45
C GLN A 78 -13.22 -2.32 -4.86
N ARG A 79 -13.45 -1.20 -5.57
CA ARG A 79 -14.76 -0.90 -6.15
C ARG A 79 -15.20 -2.01 -7.12
N ARG A 80 -14.28 -2.48 -7.96
CA ARG A 80 -14.55 -3.58 -8.90
C ARG A 80 -14.92 -4.88 -8.18
N ILE A 81 -14.30 -5.17 -7.02
CA ILE A 81 -14.66 -6.31 -6.17
C ILE A 81 -16.07 -6.11 -5.60
N ALA A 82 -16.36 -4.93 -5.04
CA ALA A 82 -17.63 -4.63 -4.38
C ALA A 82 -18.82 -4.65 -5.34
N THR A 83 -18.66 -4.13 -6.57
CA THR A 83 -19.78 -3.86 -7.48
C THR A 83 -19.85 -4.76 -8.70
N GLY A 84 -18.74 -5.38 -9.09
CA GLY A 84 -18.63 -6.08 -10.36
C GLY A 84 -18.54 -5.15 -11.59
N ASP A 85 -18.60 -3.82 -11.43
CA ASP A 85 -18.69 -2.83 -12.52
C ASP A 85 -17.33 -2.57 -13.18
N PRO A 86 -17.15 -2.84 -14.51
CA PRO A 86 -15.89 -2.65 -15.23
C PRO A 86 -15.65 -1.22 -15.74
N SER A 87 -16.51 -0.25 -15.45
CA SER A 87 -16.48 1.10 -16.05
C SER A 87 -15.12 1.81 -15.89
N PHE A 88 -14.38 1.52 -14.81
CA PHE A 88 -13.06 2.09 -14.53
C PHE A 88 -11.88 1.19 -14.96
N ASP A 89 -12.09 0.10 -15.67
CA ASP A 89 -10.99 -0.81 -16.05
C ASP A 89 -9.97 -0.14 -16.99
N THR A 90 -10.42 0.72 -17.91
CA THR A 90 -9.54 1.51 -18.77
C THR A 90 -8.72 2.53 -17.96
N LEU A 91 -9.35 3.25 -17.05
CA LEU A 91 -8.65 4.20 -16.17
C LEU A 91 -7.65 3.48 -15.26
N SER A 92 -7.99 2.30 -14.75
CA SER A 92 -7.05 1.50 -13.95
C SER A 92 -5.78 1.12 -14.71
N ARG A 93 -5.90 0.75 -15.98
CA ARG A 93 -4.73 0.50 -16.83
C ARG A 93 -3.91 1.77 -17.08
N GLN A 94 -4.57 2.92 -17.22
CA GLN A 94 -3.88 4.21 -17.36
C GLN A 94 -3.13 4.58 -16.08
N LEU A 95 -3.76 4.42 -14.91
CA LEU A 95 -3.10 4.66 -13.61
C LEU A 95 -1.92 3.71 -13.39
N ALA A 96 -2.08 2.42 -13.69
CA ALA A 96 -1.00 1.45 -13.56
C ALA A 96 0.21 1.81 -14.43
N ARG A 97 -0.03 2.24 -15.69
CA ARG A 97 1.06 2.77 -16.55
C ARG A 97 1.71 4.01 -15.96
N GLY A 98 0.95 4.89 -15.30
CA GLY A 98 1.49 6.04 -14.58
C GLY A 98 2.40 5.64 -13.41
N LEU A 99 2.06 4.57 -12.67
CA LEU A 99 2.96 4.03 -11.65
C LEU A 99 4.24 3.49 -12.30
N VAL A 100 4.13 2.70 -13.36
CA VAL A 100 5.29 2.13 -14.08
C VAL A 100 6.20 3.21 -14.66
N ALA A 101 5.68 4.36 -15.08
CA ALA A 101 6.49 5.50 -15.54
C ALA A 101 7.41 6.07 -14.44
N LEU A 102 7.13 5.78 -13.18
CA LEU A 102 7.95 6.16 -12.03
C LEU A 102 8.81 4.99 -11.49
N GLN A 103 8.67 3.78 -12.04
CA GLN A 103 9.47 2.62 -11.62
C GLN A 103 10.89 2.68 -12.19
N LEU A 104 11.87 2.49 -11.34
CA LEU A 104 13.28 2.41 -11.69
C LEU A 104 13.69 1.00 -12.16
N GLU A 105 14.88 0.89 -12.71
CA GLU A 105 15.41 -0.40 -13.18
C GLU A 105 15.61 -1.43 -12.07
N ASP A 106 15.91 -0.99 -10.86
CA ASP A 106 16.04 -1.82 -9.66
C ASP A 106 14.70 -2.25 -9.04
N GLY A 107 13.56 -1.75 -9.53
CA GLY A 107 12.22 -2.03 -9.00
C GLY A 107 11.73 -1.04 -7.96
N ALA A 108 12.56 -0.12 -7.51
CA ALA A 108 12.15 1.02 -6.69
C ALA A 108 11.28 2.00 -7.48
N PHE A 109 10.70 2.95 -6.78
CA PHE A 109 9.93 4.02 -7.42
C PHE A 109 10.46 5.40 -7.04
N LEU A 110 10.39 6.33 -7.99
CA LEU A 110 10.43 7.75 -7.69
C LEU A 110 9.07 8.18 -7.12
N ASN A 111 9.10 9.03 -6.11
CA ASN A 111 7.89 9.42 -5.36
C ASN A 111 6.99 10.41 -6.11
N ARG A 112 7.56 11.17 -7.05
CA ARG A 112 6.88 12.33 -7.64
C ARG A 112 7.17 12.51 -9.11
N TRP A 113 6.13 12.95 -9.84
CA TRP A 113 6.22 13.48 -11.20
C TRP A 113 5.85 14.97 -11.18
N ASP A 114 6.62 15.81 -11.84
CA ASP A 114 6.32 17.23 -12.05
C ASP A 114 5.55 17.41 -13.35
N ALA A 115 4.26 17.72 -13.26
CA ALA A 115 3.38 17.89 -14.41
C ALA A 115 3.77 19.09 -15.29
N ARG A 116 4.43 20.10 -14.73
CA ARG A 116 4.88 21.28 -15.45
C ARG A 116 6.07 21.00 -16.36
N THR A 117 7.03 20.22 -15.88
CA THR A 117 8.21 19.82 -16.66
C THR A 117 7.98 18.56 -17.49
N GLY A 118 6.92 17.80 -17.18
CA GLY A 118 6.62 16.52 -17.82
C GLY A 118 7.68 15.45 -17.53
N ALA A 119 8.26 15.44 -16.32
CA ALA A 119 9.34 14.55 -15.96
C ALA A 119 9.25 14.09 -14.48
N PRO A 120 9.82 12.90 -14.15
CA PRO A 120 9.92 12.47 -12.76
C PRO A 120 10.90 13.36 -11.99
N VAL A 121 10.62 13.58 -10.70
CA VAL A 121 11.51 14.35 -9.80
C VAL A 121 12.62 13.42 -9.31
N PRO A 122 13.89 13.66 -9.66
CA PRO A 122 15.00 12.76 -9.31
C PRO A 122 15.24 12.74 -7.80
N GLY A 123 15.63 11.58 -7.28
CA GLY A 123 16.13 11.42 -5.91
C GLY A 123 15.03 11.39 -4.83
N GLU A 124 13.79 11.70 -5.15
CA GLU A 124 12.69 11.57 -4.19
C GLU A 124 12.18 10.13 -4.13
N ARG A 125 12.39 9.48 -2.99
CA ARG A 125 11.80 8.17 -2.66
C ARG A 125 10.88 8.29 -1.44
N SER A 126 9.88 7.43 -1.32
CA SER A 126 8.96 7.41 -0.20
C SER A 126 8.95 6.05 0.47
N LYS A 127 9.01 6.04 1.80
CA LYS A 127 8.93 4.81 2.60
C LYS A 127 7.66 4.01 2.38
N TYR A 128 6.55 4.66 2.03
CA TYR A 128 5.23 4.03 1.91
C TYR A 128 4.82 3.82 0.46
N ALA A 129 5.12 4.79 -0.40
CA ALA A 129 4.59 4.80 -1.75
C ALA A 129 5.06 3.62 -2.61
N THR A 130 6.26 3.09 -2.36
CA THR A 130 6.75 1.87 -3.03
C THR A 130 5.88 0.67 -2.68
N GLY A 131 5.52 0.47 -1.41
CA GLY A 131 4.59 -0.60 -0.99
C GLY A 131 3.19 -0.40 -1.54
N GLU A 132 2.67 0.84 -1.56
CA GLU A 132 1.37 1.19 -2.14
C GLU A 132 1.31 0.88 -3.65
N ALA A 133 2.36 1.24 -4.39
CA ALA A 133 2.48 0.93 -5.82
C ALA A 133 2.61 -0.58 -6.08
N PHE A 134 3.42 -1.26 -5.27
CA PHE A 134 3.58 -2.71 -5.32
C PHE A 134 2.24 -3.43 -5.18
N TRP A 135 1.49 -3.15 -4.10
CA TRP A 135 0.18 -3.74 -3.89
C TRP A 135 -0.78 -3.45 -5.05
N SER A 136 -0.80 -2.21 -5.54
CA SER A 136 -1.67 -1.84 -6.66
C SER A 136 -1.34 -2.60 -7.95
N LEU A 137 -0.06 -2.89 -8.21
CA LEU A 137 0.35 -3.69 -9.37
C LEU A 137 0.00 -5.17 -9.22
N THR A 138 0.06 -5.74 -8.01
CA THR A 138 -0.42 -7.12 -7.76
C THR A 138 -1.92 -7.22 -7.98
N LEU A 139 -2.71 -6.22 -7.54
CA LEU A 139 -4.13 -6.15 -7.85
C LEU A 139 -4.39 -6.04 -9.35
N MET A 140 -3.57 -5.30 -10.09
CA MET A 140 -3.69 -5.22 -11.54
C MET A 140 -3.49 -6.59 -12.20
N HIS A 141 -2.49 -7.36 -11.80
CA HIS A 141 -2.32 -8.72 -12.31
C HIS A 141 -3.51 -9.64 -11.99
N ARG A 142 -4.07 -9.55 -10.78
CA ARG A 142 -5.26 -10.31 -10.38
C ARG A 142 -6.45 -10.07 -11.31
N PHE A 143 -6.68 -8.83 -11.73
CA PHE A 143 -7.81 -8.46 -12.59
C PHE A 143 -7.51 -8.58 -14.08
N PHE A 144 -6.26 -8.44 -14.47
CA PHE A 144 -5.81 -8.43 -15.87
C PHE A 144 -4.58 -9.33 -16.04
N PRO A 145 -4.75 -10.66 -15.81
CA PRO A 145 -3.65 -11.60 -15.98
C PRO A 145 -3.21 -11.63 -17.46
N GLY A 146 -1.91 -11.75 -17.68
CA GLY A 146 -1.34 -11.75 -19.03
C GLY A 146 -1.07 -10.37 -19.64
N GLU A 147 -1.34 -9.26 -18.92
CA GLU A 147 -0.97 -7.92 -19.37
C GLU A 147 0.42 -7.48 -18.88
N GLY A 148 1.18 -8.35 -18.19
CA GLY A 148 2.57 -8.10 -17.77
C GLY A 148 2.71 -7.35 -16.44
N TRP A 149 1.62 -7.10 -15.71
CA TRP A 149 1.66 -6.41 -14.41
C TRP A 149 2.42 -7.18 -13.34
N ASP A 150 2.45 -8.51 -13.44
CA ASP A 150 3.23 -9.41 -12.61
C ASP A 150 4.74 -9.13 -12.69
N GLY A 151 5.28 -8.87 -13.89
CA GLY A 151 6.68 -8.55 -14.07
C GLY A 151 7.09 -7.28 -13.31
N TYR A 152 6.27 -6.23 -13.35
CA TYR A 152 6.51 -5.01 -12.58
C TYR A 152 6.38 -5.22 -11.08
N ALA A 153 5.40 -6.01 -10.65
CA ALA A 153 5.20 -6.33 -9.24
C ALA A 153 6.36 -7.18 -8.68
N LEU A 154 6.80 -8.23 -9.40
CA LEU A 154 7.94 -9.07 -9.01
C LEU A 154 9.23 -8.25 -8.88
N LYS A 155 9.49 -7.38 -9.84
CA LYS A 155 10.65 -6.48 -9.80
C LYS A 155 10.66 -5.60 -8.54
N THR A 156 9.49 -5.11 -8.11
CA THR A 156 9.37 -4.36 -6.86
C THR A 156 9.51 -5.27 -5.65
N ALA A 157 8.98 -6.50 -5.68
CA ALA A 157 9.15 -7.46 -4.60
C ALA A 157 10.64 -7.80 -4.38
N ASP A 158 11.42 -7.96 -5.46
CA ASP A 158 12.88 -8.14 -5.40
C ASP A 158 13.55 -6.95 -4.71
N TYR A 159 13.26 -5.72 -5.14
CA TYR A 159 13.79 -4.51 -4.52
C TYR A 159 13.47 -4.44 -3.02
N LEU A 160 12.22 -4.67 -2.66
CA LEU A 160 11.77 -4.64 -1.26
C LEU A 160 12.48 -5.69 -0.39
N ALA A 161 12.74 -6.86 -0.96
CA ALA A 161 13.34 -7.98 -0.24
C ALA A 161 14.87 -7.90 -0.15
N LEU A 162 15.54 -7.36 -1.15
CA LEU A 162 16.99 -7.46 -1.30
C LEU A 162 17.75 -6.15 -1.11
N GLU A 163 17.13 -5.00 -1.42
CA GLU A 163 17.87 -3.74 -1.58
C GLU A 163 17.34 -2.60 -0.70
N ARG A 164 16.02 -2.51 -0.47
CA ARG A 164 15.40 -1.34 0.14
C ARG A 164 16.00 -0.97 1.48
N ASP A 165 16.20 -1.93 2.35
CA ASP A 165 16.65 -1.67 3.73
C ASP A 165 18.07 -1.10 3.75
N ASP A 166 18.90 -1.49 2.78
CA ASP A 166 20.26 -0.96 2.59
C ASP A 166 20.23 0.42 1.96
N TYR A 167 19.42 0.59 0.91
CA TYR A 167 19.37 1.81 0.13
C TYR A 167 18.68 2.97 0.87
N GLU A 168 17.65 2.66 1.66
CA GLU A 168 16.84 3.63 2.39
C GLU A 168 17.24 3.74 3.88
N ASP A 169 18.35 3.10 4.30
CA ASP A 169 18.86 3.06 5.68
C ASP A 169 17.80 2.57 6.69
N GLN A 170 17.09 1.49 6.34
CA GLN A 170 16.01 0.91 7.15
C GLN A 170 16.38 -0.44 7.79
N LYS A 171 17.67 -0.75 7.92
CA LYS A 171 18.13 -2.04 8.46
C LYS A 171 17.70 -2.28 9.89
N PHE A 172 17.65 -1.22 10.72
CA PHE A 172 17.30 -1.37 12.11
C PHE A 172 16.61 -0.12 12.68
N PRO A 173 15.41 -0.26 13.28
CA PRO A 173 14.59 -1.48 13.26
C PRO A 173 13.99 -1.74 11.87
N PRO A 174 13.76 -3.02 11.49
CA PRO A 174 13.14 -3.33 10.20
C PRO A 174 11.84 -2.57 10.00
N TRP A 175 11.61 -2.10 8.78
CA TRP A 175 10.42 -1.31 8.47
C TRP A 175 9.14 -2.18 8.51
N ALA A 176 8.11 -1.69 9.18
CA ALA A 176 6.81 -2.36 9.26
C ALA A 176 5.91 -1.84 8.12
N ASP A 177 6.13 -2.36 6.92
CA ASP A 177 5.43 -1.94 5.70
C ASP A 177 4.18 -2.80 5.45
N GLN A 178 3.02 -2.32 5.88
CA GLN A 178 1.75 -3.02 5.68
C GLN A 178 1.36 -3.11 4.20
N TRP A 179 1.75 -2.15 3.37
CA TRP A 179 1.45 -2.16 1.94
C TRP A 179 2.23 -3.26 1.21
N ALA A 180 3.51 -3.45 1.59
CA ALA A 180 4.29 -4.57 1.11
C ALA A 180 3.68 -5.92 1.55
N ALA A 181 3.19 -6.01 2.78
CA ALA A 181 2.49 -7.21 3.26
C ALA A 181 1.21 -7.50 2.44
N TYR A 182 0.46 -6.47 2.06
CA TYR A 182 -0.72 -6.65 1.19
C TYR A 182 -0.32 -7.18 -0.19
N GLY A 183 0.72 -6.61 -0.80
CA GLY A 183 1.24 -7.08 -2.09
C GLY A 183 1.68 -8.55 -2.02
N LEU A 184 2.45 -8.92 -1.00
CA LEU A 184 2.87 -10.31 -0.79
C LEU A 184 1.69 -11.26 -0.56
N GLY A 185 0.65 -10.84 0.15
CA GLY A 185 -0.58 -11.61 0.32
C GLY A 185 -1.32 -11.87 -1.01
N GLU A 186 -1.37 -10.88 -1.89
CA GLU A 186 -1.94 -11.06 -3.25
C GLU A 186 -1.10 -12.01 -4.12
N MET A 187 0.21 -12.13 -3.82
CA MET A 187 1.12 -13.03 -4.54
C MET A 187 1.14 -14.46 -3.99
N ALA A 188 0.23 -14.84 -3.10
CA ALA A 188 0.22 -16.13 -2.39
C ALA A 188 0.28 -17.37 -3.31
N ASN A 189 -0.21 -17.26 -4.55
CA ASN A 189 -0.18 -18.34 -5.54
C ASN A 189 0.82 -18.09 -6.68
N TRP A 190 1.73 -17.14 -6.53
CA TRP A 190 2.75 -16.86 -7.52
C TRP A 190 4.01 -17.70 -7.29
N PRO A 191 4.87 -17.88 -8.30
CA PRO A 191 6.15 -18.58 -8.14
C PRO A 191 7.16 -17.70 -7.39
N LEU A 192 6.97 -17.55 -6.07
CA LEU A 192 7.84 -16.73 -5.21
C LEU A 192 9.19 -17.40 -4.99
N GLU A 193 10.26 -16.60 -5.02
CA GLU A 193 11.60 -17.02 -4.67
C GLU A 193 11.81 -16.98 -3.14
N ASP A 194 12.89 -17.61 -2.65
CA ASP A 194 13.15 -17.73 -1.22
C ASP A 194 13.36 -16.38 -0.52
N HIS A 195 13.95 -15.40 -1.20
CA HIS A 195 14.13 -14.07 -0.63
C HIS A 195 12.80 -13.34 -0.38
N HIS A 196 11.77 -13.55 -1.22
CA HIS A 196 10.42 -13.03 -0.96
C HIS A 196 9.82 -13.61 0.31
N ILE A 197 10.02 -14.91 0.53
CA ILE A 197 9.53 -15.61 1.73
C ILE A 197 10.29 -15.14 2.98
N VAL A 198 11.60 -14.97 2.88
CA VAL A 198 12.42 -14.42 3.98
C VAL A 198 11.94 -13.02 4.35
N TYR A 199 11.67 -12.17 3.36
CA TYR A 199 11.13 -10.83 3.58
C TYR A 199 9.73 -10.86 4.21
N ALA A 200 8.82 -11.70 3.73
CA ALA A 200 7.49 -11.88 4.29
C ALA A 200 7.54 -12.32 5.77
N ARG A 201 8.43 -13.26 6.12
CA ARG A 201 8.67 -13.70 7.50
C ARG A 201 9.17 -12.57 8.38
N SER A 202 10.13 -11.78 7.89
CA SER A 202 10.65 -10.61 8.61
C SER A 202 9.54 -9.56 8.90
N LEU A 203 8.68 -9.26 7.93
CA LEU A 203 7.52 -8.40 8.14
C LEU A 203 6.56 -8.96 9.19
N ALA A 204 6.23 -10.26 9.11
CA ALA A 204 5.34 -10.93 10.06
C ALA A 204 5.90 -10.88 11.48
N GLU A 205 7.18 -11.14 11.66
CA GLU A 205 7.86 -11.05 12.95
C GLU A 205 7.85 -9.62 13.49
N ARG A 206 8.08 -8.64 12.63
CA ARG A 206 8.06 -7.21 12.99
C ARG A 206 6.68 -6.75 13.44
N PHE A 207 5.64 -7.05 12.69
CA PHE A 207 4.26 -6.72 13.06
C PHE A 207 3.86 -7.42 14.37
N GLY A 208 4.14 -8.71 14.50
CA GLY A 208 3.84 -9.48 15.71
C GLY A 208 4.58 -8.96 16.94
N PHE A 209 5.82 -8.47 16.77
CA PHE A 209 6.56 -7.80 17.85
C PHE A 209 5.90 -6.48 18.25
N LEU A 210 5.55 -5.62 17.28
CA LEU A 210 4.96 -4.31 17.54
C LEU A 210 3.59 -4.44 18.24
N ILE A 211 2.72 -5.34 17.76
CA ILE A 211 1.42 -5.60 18.36
C ILE A 211 1.60 -6.09 19.80
N ARG A 212 2.50 -7.05 20.05
CA ARG A 212 2.74 -7.55 21.41
C ARG A 212 3.26 -6.46 22.35
N VAL A 213 4.20 -5.64 21.89
CA VAL A 213 4.75 -4.55 22.71
C VAL A 213 3.66 -3.55 23.08
N GLU A 214 2.86 -3.12 22.10
CA GLU A 214 1.82 -2.12 22.36
C GLU A 214 0.62 -2.68 23.15
N SER A 215 0.19 -3.92 22.91
CA SER A 215 -0.92 -4.54 23.63
C SER A 215 -0.61 -4.83 25.10
N GLN A 216 0.66 -5.13 25.44
CA GLN A 216 1.10 -5.41 26.81
C GLN A 216 1.60 -4.19 27.56
N ARG A 217 1.68 -3.06 26.91
CA ARG A 217 2.24 -1.83 27.43
C ARG A 217 1.30 -1.15 28.42
N ARG A 218 1.81 -0.82 29.62
CA ARG A 218 1.04 -0.07 30.62
C ARG A 218 0.90 1.39 30.21
N ASP A 219 -0.29 1.95 30.34
CA ASP A 219 -0.54 3.38 30.14
C ASP A 219 -0.19 4.19 31.40
N ASN A 220 1.11 4.43 31.61
CA ASN A 220 1.61 5.29 32.66
C ASN A 220 2.75 6.18 32.16
N TRP A 221 3.11 7.21 32.97
CA TRP A 221 4.12 8.18 32.59
C TRP A 221 5.50 7.55 32.33
N PHE A 222 5.87 6.51 33.07
CA PHE A 222 7.15 5.83 32.92
C PHE A 222 7.24 5.08 31.58
N SER A 223 6.17 4.38 31.23
CA SER A 223 6.08 3.75 29.91
C SER A 223 6.13 4.77 28.78
N LYS A 224 5.47 5.93 28.96
CA LYS A 224 5.52 7.02 27.97
C LYS A 224 6.91 7.65 27.85
N ALA A 225 7.64 7.76 28.94
CA ALA A 225 9.02 8.28 28.95
C ALA A 225 10.01 7.34 28.26
N LEU A 226 9.88 6.01 28.48
CA LEU A 226 10.78 5.02 27.88
C LEU A 226 10.48 4.69 26.44
N HIS A 227 9.20 4.62 26.06
CA HIS A 227 8.75 4.10 24.77
C HIS A 227 8.02 5.13 23.90
N GLY A 228 7.95 6.39 24.34
CA GLY A 228 7.21 7.44 23.64
C GLY A 228 5.68 7.29 23.77
N ARG A 229 4.93 7.88 22.85
CA ARG A 229 3.47 7.77 22.82
C ARG A 229 3.05 6.37 22.38
N GLN A 230 1.94 5.88 22.94
CA GLN A 230 1.34 4.63 22.47
C GLN A 230 0.90 4.73 21.01
N ALA A 231 0.95 3.60 20.30
CA ALA A 231 0.37 3.50 18.97
C ALA A 231 -1.13 3.85 19.02
N ARG A 232 -1.59 4.59 18.05
CA ARG A 232 -3.02 4.86 17.89
C ARG A 232 -3.73 3.62 17.38
N ALA A 233 -5.03 3.52 17.61
CA ALA A 233 -5.85 2.41 17.09
C ALA A 233 -5.65 2.18 15.58
N ALA A 234 -5.54 3.26 14.78
CA ALA A 234 -5.25 3.15 13.36
C ALA A 234 -3.89 2.45 13.07
N GLY A 235 -2.84 2.75 13.85
CA GLY A 235 -1.54 2.09 13.69
C GLY A 235 -1.59 0.62 14.07
N MET A 236 -2.32 0.26 15.13
CA MET A 236 -2.54 -1.14 15.50
C MET A 236 -3.32 -1.87 14.40
N GLY A 237 -4.37 -1.23 13.87
CA GLY A 237 -5.17 -1.78 12.78
C GLY A 237 -4.33 -2.11 11.55
N THR A 238 -3.46 -1.19 11.10
CA THR A 238 -2.60 -1.45 9.93
C THR A 238 -1.63 -2.62 10.14
N TRP A 239 -1.13 -2.84 11.38
CA TRP A 239 -0.29 -4.00 11.68
C TRP A 239 -1.07 -5.32 11.64
N VAL A 240 -2.31 -5.33 12.16
CA VAL A 240 -3.19 -6.52 12.11
C VAL A 240 -3.57 -6.83 10.66
N GLU A 241 -3.91 -5.82 9.87
CA GLU A 241 -4.20 -5.99 8.43
C GLU A 241 -2.99 -6.56 7.67
N GLY A 242 -1.76 -6.07 7.96
CA GLY A 242 -0.53 -6.64 7.42
C GLY A 242 -0.34 -8.11 7.81
N LEU A 243 -0.60 -8.47 9.08
CA LEU A 243 -0.56 -9.86 9.52
C LEU A 243 -1.60 -10.73 8.82
N THR A 244 -2.81 -10.23 8.61
CA THR A 244 -3.89 -10.95 7.91
C THR A 244 -3.48 -11.29 6.47
N SER A 245 -2.86 -10.34 5.76
CA SER A 245 -2.36 -10.56 4.41
C SER A 245 -1.24 -11.61 4.38
N LEU A 246 -0.30 -11.55 5.33
CA LEU A 246 0.78 -12.53 5.45
C LEU A 246 0.30 -13.90 5.94
N HIS A 247 -0.80 -13.96 6.72
CA HIS A 247 -1.46 -15.22 7.06
C HIS A 247 -2.00 -15.92 5.82
N HIS A 248 -2.58 -15.18 4.87
CA HIS A 248 -3.02 -15.74 3.60
C HIS A 248 -1.85 -16.37 2.82
N LEU A 249 -0.70 -15.69 2.75
CA LEU A 249 0.51 -16.25 2.16
C LEU A 249 0.99 -17.49 2.92
N ALA A 250 0.99 -17.47 4.26
CA ALA A 250 1.44 -18.60 5.10
C ALA A 250 0.54 -19.84 4.97
N ALA A 251 -0.75 -19.65 4.69
CA ALA A 251 -1.70 -20.74 4.46
C ALA A 251 -1.52 -21.40 3.08
N THR A 252 -0.81 -20.77 2.15
CA THR A 252 -0.62 -21.25 0.78
C THR A 252 0.80 -21.70 0.47
N ASP A 253 1.83 -21.07 1.05
CA ASP A 253 3.24 -21.41 0.81
C ASP A 253 3.80 -22.31 1.92
N PRO A 254 4.20 -23.55 1.59
CA PRO A 254 4.74 -24.50 2.60
C PRO A 254 5.96 -23.98 3.37
N ARG A 255 6.73 -23.06 2.80
CA ARG A 255 7.89 -22.43 3.44
C ARG A 255 7.52 -21.51 4.61
N MET A 256 6.22 -21.17 4.75
CA MET A 256 5.67 -20.37 5.84
C MET A 256 4.69 -21.11 6.75
N ALA A 257 4.47 -22.41 6.54
CA ALA A 257 3.48 -23.21 7.27
C ALA A 257 3.68 -23.20 8.81
N ASP A 258 4.91 -23.05 9.29
CA ASP A 258 5.20 -22.92 10.73
C ASP A 258 4.72 -21.60 11.34
N MET A 259 4.46 -20.60 10.49
CA MET A 259 3.96 -19.28 10.89
C MET A 259 2.44 -19.18 10.85
N GLU A 260 1.75 -19.99 10.05
CA GLU A 260 0.31 -19.91 9.83
C GLU A 260 -0.47 -19.82 11.17
N ARG A 261 -0.28 -20.81 12.06
CA ARG A 261 -0.94 -20.82 13.37
C ARG A 261 -0.55 -19.64 14.26
N LYS A 262 0.74 -19.25 14.24
CA LYS A 262 1.23 -18.11 15.04
C LYS A 262 0.64 -16.79 14.57
N LEU A 263 0.38 -16.64 13.26
CA LEU A 263 -0.25 -15.45 12.69
C LEU A 263 -1.73 -15.41 13.06
N ALA A 264 -2.46 -16.52 12.90
CA ALA A 264 -3.86 -16.62 13.32
C ALA A 264 -4.04 -16.23 14.79
N GLU A 265 -3.26 -16.81 15.71
CA GLU A 265 -3.30 -16.50 17.15
C GLU A 265 -2.97 -15.03 17.49
N ARG A 266 -2.48 -14.25 16.54
CA ARG A 266 -2.14 -12.83 16.72
C ARG A 266 -3.13 -11.87 16.10
N ILE A 267 -3.92 -12.35 15.17
CA ILE A 267 -4.99 -11.60 14.50
C ILE A 267 -6.24 -11.60 15.38
N ASP A 268 -6.53 -12.73 16.07
CA ASP A 268 -7.60 -12.88 17.04
C ASP A 268 -7.32 -12.12 18.37
#